data_9b6c0272613d1cf4e339baf754319471
#
_entry.id   9b6c0272613d1cf4e339baf754319471
#
_cell.length_a   1.000
_cell.length_b   1.000
_cell.length_c   1.000
_cell.angle_alpha   90.00
_cell.angle_beta   90.00
_cell.angle_gamma   90.00
#
_symmetry.space_group_name_H-M   'P 1'
#
loop_
_entity.id
_entity.type
_entity.pdbx_description
1 polymer ?
#
loop_
_entity_poly.entity_id
_entity_poly.type
_entity_poly.pdbx_seq_one_letter_code
_entity_poly.pdbx_strand_id
1 'polypeptide(L)'
;ANYGDSAEGVFTNRKGQLTNDFFVNLLDNNTFWELCDTASDERFVGYGRAGRSEKWKATRTDLIFGSNSQLRATAEVYAEKGNEEKFVRDFVKAWTKVMNADRFDLKARSTAAARSEEPALAK
;
A
#
# COMPACT_ATOMS: atom_id res chain seq x y z
N ALA A 1 -0.68 -6.57 3.25
CA ALA A 1 -1.97 -5.89 3.44
C ALA A 1 -2.44 -6.04 4.89
N ASN A 2 -2.95 -4.98 5.44
CA ASN A 2 -3.40 -4.95 6.83
C ASN A 2 -4.93 -4.92 6.89
N TYR A 3 -5.53 -5.92 7.55
CA TYR A 3 -6.96 -5.97 7.81
C TYR A 3 -7.18 -6.02 9.33
N GLY A 4 -8.01 -5.12 9.83
CA GLY A 4 -8.25 -5.00 11.26
C GLY A 4 -6.94 -4.65 11.98
N ASP A 5 -6.66 -5.36 13.04
CA ASP A 5 -5.45 -5.12 13.85
C ASP A 5 -4.28 -6.03 13.49
N SER A 6 -4.30 -6.65 12.30
CA SER A 6 -3.19 -7.52 11.90
C SER A 6 -1.91 -6.71 11.66
N ALA A 7 -0.77 -7.35 11.88
CA ALA A 7 0.54 -6.72 11.70
C ALA A 7 1.13 -6.92 10.30
N GLU A 8 0.43 -7.63 9.43
CA GLU A 8 0.92 -7.93 8.08
C GLU A 8 0.97 -6.65 7.24
N GLY A 9 2.11 -6.39 6.64
CA GLY A 9 2.33 -5.20 5.82
C GLY A 9 2.65 -3.93 6.60
N VAL A 10 2.75 -4.03 7.92
CA VAL A 10 3.11 -2.89 8.77
C VAL A 10 4.62 -2.93 9.03
N PHE A 11 5.40 -2.31 8.16
CA PHE A 11 6.86 -2.33 8.22
C PHE A 11 7.40 -1.04 8.85
N THR A 12 6.85 -0.66 9.99
CA THR A 12 7.23 0.57 10.66
C THR A 12 7.01 0.48 12.16
N ASN A 13 7.86 1.18 12.91
CA ASN A 13 7.67 1.42 14.34
C ASN A 13 6.91 2.73 14.59
N ARG A 14 6.64 3.51 13.55
CA ARG A 14 5.96 4.81 13.60
C ARG A 14 4.51 4.67 13.14
N LYS A 15 3.76 3.80 13.79
CA LYS A 15 2.37 3.52 13.43
C LYS A 15 1.51 4.78 13.50
N GLY A 16 0.61 4.91 12.54
CA GLY A 16 -0.27 6.07 12.44
C GLY A 16 0.36 7.28 11.77
N GLN A 17 1.61 7.18 11.31
CA GLN A 17 2.30 8.23 10.58
C GLN A 17 2.49 7.81 9.12
N LEU A 18 2.34 8.75 8.21
CA LEU A 18 2.61 8.52 6.79
C LEU A 18 4.09 8.74 6.52
N THR A 19 4.81 7.64 6.32
CA THR A 19 6.26 7.63 6.08
C THR A 19 6.60 6.68 4.92
N ASN A 20 7.85 6.68 4.47
CA ASN A 20 8.34 5.73 3.48
C ASN A 20 8.90 4.44 4.09
N ASP A 21 8.67 4.20 5.37
CA ASP A 21 9.23 3.04 6.10
C ASP A 21 8.89 1.70 5.45
N PHE A 22 7.71 1.56 4.86
CA PHE A 22 7.33 0.35 4.15
C PHE A 22 8.36 -0.03 3.10
N PHE A 23 8.75 0.92 2.26
CA PHE A 23 9.72 0.67 1.19
C PHE A 23 11.13 0.46 1.73
N VAL A 24 11.53 1.27 2.69
CA VAL A 24 12.87 1.18 3.31
C VAL A 24 13.05 -0.21 3.93
N ASN A 25 12.09 -0.67 4.71
CA ASN A 25 12.19 -1.93 5.42
C ASN A 25 11.94 -3.14 4.52
N LEU A 26 11.11 -3.01 3.50
CA LEU A 26 10.91 -4.06 2.50
C LEU A 26 12.20 -4.37 1.74
N LEU A 27 12.96 -3.33 1.36
CA LEU A 27 14.16 -3.45 0.55
C LEU A 27 15.46 -3.55 1.39
N ASP A 28 15.34 -3.60 2.71
CA ASP A 28 16.49 -3.68 3.60
C ASP A 28 17.26 -5.00 3.39
N ASN A 29 18.54 -4.88 3.04
CA ASN A 29 19.42 -6.03 2.82
C ASN A 29 19.69 -6.83 4.09
N ASN A 30 19.44 -6.26 5.27
CA ASN A 30 19.60 -6.93 6.56
C ASN A 30 18.37 -7.73 6.98
N THR A 31 17.34 -7.72 6.17
CA THR A 31 16.12 -8.48 6.41
C THR A 31 15.96 -9.54 5.33
N PHE A 32 15.69 -10.78 5.74
CA PHE A 32 15.32 -11.83 4.82
C PHE A 32 13.92 -12.36 5.16
N TRP A 33 13.22 -12.82 4.14
CA TRP A 33 11.83 -13.23 4.24
C TRP A 33 11.70 -14.73 4.10
N GLU A 34 10.99 -15.37 5.02
CA GLU A 34 10.70 -16.81 4.99
C GLU A 34 9.19 -17.04 4.97
N LEU A 35 8.76 -18.02 4.21
CA LEU A 35 7.37 -18.46 4.20
C LEU A 35 7.03 -19.07 5.56
N CYS A 36 6.02 -18.52 6.21
CA CYS A 36 5.64 -18.91 7.57
C CYS A 36 4.46 -19.88 7.58
N ASP A 37 3.55 -19.76 6.64
CA ASP A 37 2.34 -20.56 6.59
C ASP A 37 2.27 -21.30 5.26
N THR A 38 2.54 -22.62 5.32
CA THR A 38 2.53 -23.46 4.14
C THR A 38 1.12 -23.86 3.68
N ALA A 39 0.12 -23.69 4.53
CA ALA A 39 -1.25 -24.04 4.19
C ALA A 39 -1.90 -23.03 3.25
N SER A 40 -1.57 -21.74 3.40
CA SER A 40 -2.12 -20.67 2.56
C SER A 40 -1.13 -20.08 1.57
N ASP A 41 0.17 -20.37 1.70
CA ASP A 41 1.26 -19.82 0.89
C ASP A 41 1.29 -18.29 0.82
N GLU A 42 0.71 -17.60 1.81
CA GLU A 42 0.50 -16.18 1.71
C GLU A 42 1.18 -15.36 2.82
N ARG A 43 1.69 -16.02 3.85
CA ARG A 43 2.29 -15.33 4.99
C ARG A 43 3.78 -15.52 5.05
N PHE A 44 4.48 -14.42 5.20
CA PHE A 44 5.94 -14.39 5.30
C PHE A 44 6.36 -13.66 6.56
N VAL A 45 7.48 -14.08 7.12
CA VAL A 45 8.09 -13.41 8.28
C VAL A 45 9.44 -12.87 7.87
N GLY A 46 9.69 -11.60 8.17
CA GLY A 46 10.97 -10.95 7.94
C GLY A 46 11.86 -11.07 9.16
N TYR A 47 13.04 -11.64 9.00
CA TYR A 47 14.03 -11.82 10.05
C TYR A 47 15.24 -10.94 9.81
N GLY A 48 15.78 -10.38 10.89
CA GLY A 48 17.07 -9.72 10.85
C GLY A 48 18.19 -10.72 10.67
N ARG A 49 19.12 -10.48 9.75
CA ARG A 49 20.24 -11.39 9.47
C ARG A 49 21.19 -11.57 10.65
N ALA A 50 21.38 -10.52 11.41
CA ALA A 50 22.36 -10.53 12.51
C ALA A 50 21.93 -11.33 13.75
N GLY A 51 20.66 -11.62 13.95
CA GLY A 51 20.20 -12.32 15.14
C GLY A 51 18.99 -13.22 14.91
N ARG A 52 18.56 -13.38 13.66
CA ARG A 52 17.35 -14.11 13.28
C ARG A 52 16.13 -13.72 14.11
N SER A 53 16.09 -12.47 14.55
CA SER A 53 14.93 -11.94 15.27
C SER A 53 13.82 -11.55 14.30
N GLU A 54 12.60 -11.90 14.64
CA GLU A 54 11.44 -11.54 13.86
C GLU A 54 11.24 -10.01 13.91
N LYS A 55 11.20 -9.38 12.74
CA LYS A 55 10.98 -7.94 12.61
C LYS A 55 9.60 -7.60 12.11
N TRP A 56 9.20 -8.23 11.00
CA TRP A 56 8.00 -7.86 10.28
C TRP A 56 7.23 -9.09 9.83
N LYS A 57 5.95 -8.88 9.54
CA LYS A 57 5.09 -9.88 8.92
C LYS A 57 4.56 -9.32 7.61
N ALA A 58 4.51 -10.14 6.58
CA ALA A 58 4.06 -9.72 5.26
C ALA A 58 3.17 -10.75 4.61
N THR A 59 2.33 -10.31 3.70
CA THR A 59 1.63 -11.17 2.77
C THR A 59 2.42 -11.23 1.45
N ARG A 60 2.05 -12.16 0.57
CA ARG A 60 2.64 -12.22 -0.76
C ARG A 60 2.47 -10.91 -1.52
N THR A 61 1.31 -10.27 -1.38
CA THR A 61 1.03 -8.98 -2.02
C THR A 61 2.01 -7.91 -1.56
N ASP A 62 2.34 -7.86 -0.28
CA ASP A 62 3.31 -6.89 0.24
C ASP A 62 4.69 -7.10 -0.37
N LEU A 63 5.12 -8.35 -0.54
CA LEU A 63 6.44 -8.69 -1.05
C LEU A 63 6.58 -8.50 -2.57
N ILE A 64 5.48 -8.39 -3.29
CA ILE A 64 5.48 -8.14 -4.73
C ILE A 64 6.20 -6.84 -5.07
N PHE A 65 6.13 -5.83 -4.21
CA PHE A 65 6.83 -4.56 -4.40
C PHE A 65 8.35 -4.70 -4.41
N GLY A 66 8.86 -5.79 -3.86
CA GLY A 66 10.29 -6.08 -3.89
C GLY A 66 10.70 -7.09 -4.97
N SER A 67 9.76 -7.84 -5.53
CA SER A 67 10.05 -8.92 -6.49
C SER A 67 9.66 -8.58 -7.93
N ASN A 68 8.61 -7.80 -8.15
CA ASN A 68 8.23 -7.34 -9.48
C ASN A 68 9.16 -6.21 -9.92
N SER A 69 9.76 -6.31 -11.10
CA SER A 69 10.79 -5.37 -11.53
C SER A 69 10.33 -3.92 -11.62
N GLN A 70 9.11 -3.67 -12.09
CA GLN A 70 8.58 -2.31 -12.18
C GLN A 70 8.21 -1.74 -10.81
N LEU A 71 7.55 -2.53 -9.99
CA LEU A 71 7.16 -2.11 -8.65
C LEU A 71 8.39 -1.92 -7.75
N ARG A 72 9.40 -2.78 -7.90
CA ARG A 72 10.66 -2.64 -7.18
C ARG A 72 11.38 -1.35 -7.55
N ALA A 73 11.43 -1.00 -8.83
CA ALA A 73 12.06 0.26 -9.27
C ALA A 73 11.39 1.47 -8.60
N THR A 74 10.06 1.48 -8.54
CA THR A 74 9.31 2.53 -7.83
C THR A 74 9.59 2.51 -6.34
N ALA A 75 9.60 1.32 -5.73
CA ALA A 75 9.89 1.16 -4.31
C ALA A 75 11.30 1.65 -3.95
N GLU A 76 12.29 1.39 -4.80
CA GLU A 76 13.67 1.85 -4.60
C GLU A 76 13.75 3.39 -4.58
N VAL A 77 13.01 4.05 -5.45
CA VAL A 77 12.95 5.53 -5.46
C VAL A 77 12.42 6.06 -4.13
N TYR A 78 11.34 5.50 -3.64
CA TYR A 78 10.75 5.94 -2.38
C TYR A 78 11.53 5.51 -1.14
N ALA A 79 12.33 4.45 -1.25
CA ALA A 79 13.18 3.98 -0.16
C ALA A 79 14.49 4.77 -0.03
N GLU A 80 14.86 5.55 -1.03
CA GLU A 80 16.09 6.34 -1.00
C GLU A 80 16.10 7.31 0.18
N LYS A 81 17.28 7.47 0.75
CA LYS A 81 17.50 8.42 1.85
C LYS A 81 17.13 9.83 1.38
N GLY A 82 16.28 10.50 2.15
CA GLY A 82 15.82 11.83 1.84
C GLY A 82 14.54 11.91 1.00
N ASN A 83 14.02 10.76 0.54
CA ASN A 83 12.80 10.74 -0.28
C ASN A 83 11.51 10.52 0.51
N GLU A 84 11.57 10.58 1.84
CA GLU A 84 10.35 10.46 2.66
C GLU A 84 9.33 11.56 2.32
N GLU A 85 9.78 12.78 2.21
CA GLU A 85 8.92 13.92 1.85
C GLU A 85 8.34 13.76 0.45
N LYS A 86 9.15 13.31 -0.50
CA LYS A 86 8.68 13.01 -1.86
C LYS A 86 7.59 11.95 -1.85
N PHE A 87 7.78 10.87 -1.10
CA PHE A 87 6.77 9.83 -0.97
C PHE A 87 5.46 10.38 -0.40
N VAL A 88 5.53 11.16 0.68
CA VAL A 88 4.35 11.74 1.32
C VAL A 88 3.58 12.63 0.34
N ARG A 89 4.28 13.50 -0.39
CA ARG A 89 3.66 14.38 -1.38
C ARG A 89 2.98 13.58 -2.50
N ASP A 90 3.67 12.59 -3.04
CA ASP A 90 3.15 11.77 -4.12
C ASP A 90 1.95 10.94 -3.66
N PHE A 91 2.02 10.40 -2.44
CA PHE A 91 0.92 9.64 -1.85
C PHE A 91 -0.32 10.53 -1.65
N VAL A 92 -0.17 11.69 -1.05
CA VAL A 92 -1.29 12.62 -0.82
C VAL A 92 -1.91 13.04 -2.15
N LYS A 93 -1.10 13.32 -3.15
CA LYS A 93 -1.57 13.67 -4.49
C LYS A 93 -2.39 12.52 -5.11
N ALA A 94 -1.88 11.30 -5.05
CA ALA A 94 -2.57 10.12 -5.56
C ALA A 94 -3.85 9.84 -4.80
N TRP A 95 -3.81 9.92 -3.48
CA TRP A 95 -4.99 9.75 -2.62
C TRP A 95 -6.08 10.76 -2.95
N THR A 96 -5.71 12.03 -3.08
CA THR A 96 -6.62 13.11 -3.43
C THR A 96 -7.28 12.85 -4.79
N LYS A 97 -6.49 12.39 -5.75
CA LYS A 97 -6.98 12.06 -7.09
C LYS A 97 -8.02 10.93 -7.03
N VAL A 98 -7.75 9.88 -6.27
CA VAL A 98 -8.67 8.75 -6.11
C VAL A 98 -9.96 9.20 -5.41
N MET A 99 -9.84 9.98 -4.34
CA MET A 99 -11.00 10.50 -3.61
C MET A 99 -11.86 11.41 -4.49
N ASN A 100 -11.24 12.25 -5.29
CA ASN A 100 -11.96 13.12 -6.22
C ASN A 100 -12.64 12.31 -7.34
N ALA A 101 -12.02 11.28 -7.84
CA ALA A 101 -12.63 10.38 -8.84
C ALA A 101 -13.88 9.72 -8.28
N ASP A 102 -13.82 9.20 -7.06
CA ASP A 102 -14.98 8.62 -6.39
C ASP A 102 -16.08 9.64 -6.17
N ARG A 103 -15.73 10.85 -5.78
CA ARG A 103 -16.69 11.95 -5.60
C ARG A 103 -17.39 12.31 -6.92
N PHE A 104 -16.66 12.38 -8.01
CA PHE A 104 -17.22 12.64 -9.32
C PHE A 104 -18.13 11.52 -9.80
N ASP A 105 -17.75 10.27 -9.56
CA ASP A 105 -18.56 9.11 -9.91
C ASP A 105 -19.90 9.12 -9.15
N LEU A 106 -19.88 9.37 -7.86
CA LEU A 106 -21.11 9.49 -7.07
C LEU A 106 -22.00 10.63 -7.55
N LYS A 107 -21.43 11.77 -7.89
CA LYS A 107 -22.16 12.91 -8.43
C LYS A 107 -22.78 12.58 -9.79
N ALA A 108 -22.07 11.91 -10.66
CA ALA A 108 -22.57 11.49 -11.97
C ALA A 108 -23.73 10.49 -11.84
N ARG A 109 -23.63 9.52 -10.91
CA ARG A 109 -24.71 8.57 -10.62
C ARG A 109 -25.95 9.27 -10.08
N SER A 110 -25.79 10.21 -9.20
CA SER A 110 -26.89 11.01 -8.64
C SER A 110 -27.61 11.80 -9.73
N THR A 111 -26.87 12.43 -10.62
CA THR A 111 -27.42 13.18 -11.76
C THR A 111 -28.16 12.27 -12.74
N ALA A 112 -27.62 11.10 -13.04
CA ALA A 112 -28.26 10.12 -13.92
C ALA A 112 -29.57 9.60 -13.34
N ALA A 113 -29.62 9.32 -12.03
CA ALA A 113 -30.82 8.91 -11.33
C ALA A 113 -31.91 9.99 -11.38
N ALA A 114 -31.54 11.25 -11.15
CA ALA A 114 -32.48 12.38 -11.25
C ALA A 114 -33.05 12.52 -12.65
N ARG A 115 -32.25 12.34 -13.70
CA ARG A 115 -32.70 12.37 -15.08
C ARG A 115 -33.67 11.24 -15.39
N SER A 116 -33.48 10.07 -14.83
CA SER A 116 -34.35 8.92 -15.01
C SER A 116 -35.74 9.14 -14.38
N GLU A 117 -35.84 9.94 -13.36
CA GLU A 117 -37.09 10.28 -12.69
C GLU A 117 -37.90 11.36 -13.39
N GLU A 118 -37.32 12.02 -14.40
CA GLU A 118 -37.96 13.09 -15.15
C GLU A 118 -38.02 12.78 -16.68
N PRO A 119 -38.62 11.64 -17.10
CA PRO A 119 -38.58 11.24 -18.50
C PRO A 119 -39.34 12.19 -19.42
N ALA A 120 -40.38 12.79 -18.95
CA ALA A 120 -41.22 13.71 -19.77
C ALA A 120 -40.51 15.02 -20.08
N LEU A 121 -39.55 15.42 -19.24
CA LEU A 121 -38.82 16.66 -19.40
C LEU A 121 -37.53 16.46 -20.19
N ALA A 122 -37.14 15.24 -20.41
CA ALA A 122 -35.89 14.90 -21.11
C ALA A 122 -35.97 15.07 -22.61
N LYS A 123 -37.15 15.35 -23.14
CA LYS A 123 -37.39 15.64 -24.56
C LYS A 123 -37.40 17.18 -24.80
#